data_3f9f67d5bc159dc7129e35ebfdbe370d
#
_entry.id   3f9f67d5bc159dc7129e35ebfdbe370d
#
_cell.length_a   1.000
_cell.length_b   1.000
_cell.length_c   1.000
_cell.angle_alpha   90.00
_cell.angle_beta   90.00
_cell.angle_gamma   90.00
#
_symmetry.space_group_name_H-M   'P 1'
#
loop_
_entity.id
_entity.type
_entity.pdbx_description
1 polymer ?
#
loop_
_entity_poly.entity_id
_entity_poly.type
_entity_poly.pdbx_seq_one_letter_code
_entity_poly.pdbx_strand_id
1 'polypeptide(L)'
;MNYKKTKEFAEILDREDPLAFYQGQFHFPYQSNGKKHIYLCGNSLGLQSKKTSDFVNQELEDWKTLGVEGHYHARNPWLPYHEFLSESYSKIIGAKTSEVVAMNTLSVNLHLMLVSFYRPSEKRSKIIIEDDAFPSDIYAVESHISHHGLDPDQVLIKLKPRNGEAALRTDDILDYLRNNSEDIALIMLGGVNYYTGQVFDMQKITSVAKENGVVVGFDLAHAIGNVELLLHEWGVDFAVWCSYKYLNSGPGSVGGVFIHESHHEKEIPRFAGWLSLIHISEPTRPSVI
;
A
#
# COMPACT_ATOMS: atom_id res chain seq x y z
N MET A 1 -6.73 -11.39 -30.33
CA MET A 1 -5.44 -11.10 -31.00
C MET A 1 -4.65 -12.38 -31.16
N ASN A 2 -4.16 -12.74 -32.35
CA ASN A 2 -3.32 -13.94 -32.51
C ASN A 2 -1.86 -13.58 -32.25
N TYR A 3 -1.35 -13.93 -31.07
CA TYR A 3 0.03 -13.66 -30.69
C TYR A 3 1.03 -14.55 -31.46
N LYS A 4 2.11 -13.92 -31.94
CA LYS A 4 3.22 -14.60 -32.62
C LYS A 4 4.51 -14.42 -31.80
N LYS A 5 5.30 -15.49 -31.67
CA LYS A 5 6.61 -15.45 -30.97
C LYS A 5 7.72 -14.99 -31.93
N THR A 6 7.54 -13.81 -32.53
CA THR A 6 8.55 -13.24 -33.46
C THR A 6 8.90 -11.82 -33.02
N LYS A 7 10.12 -11.39 -33.36
CA LYS A 7 10.62 -10.05 -33.05
C LYS A 7 9.80 -8.97 -33.74
N GLU A 8 9.44 -9.21 -35.00
CA GLU A 8 8.63 -8.28 -35.82
C GLU A 8 7.26 -8.04 -35.18
N PHE A 9 6.64 -9.09 -34.61
CA PHE A 9 5.36 -8.94 -33.94
C PHE A 9 5.48 -8.11 -32.63
N ALA A 10 6.56 -8.33 -31.84
CA ALA A 10 6.84 -7.52 -30.66
C ALA A 10 7.07 -6.06 -31.01
N GLU A 11 7.86 -5.78 -32.07
CA GLU A 11 8.13 -4.41 -32.55
C GLU A 11 6.87 -3.71 -33.08
N ILE A 12 5.89 -4.44 -33.59
CA ILE A 12 4.60 -3.88 -33.98
C ILE A 12 3.84 -3.47 -32.71
N LEU A 13 3.75 -4.34 -31.72
CA LEU A 13 3.07 -4.03 -30.45
C LEU A 13 3.72 -2.82 -29.74
N ASP A 14 5.05 -2.76 -29.70
CA ASP A 14 5.78 -1.64 -29.09
C ASP A 14 5.47 -0.30 -29.79
N ARG A 15 5.29 -0.31 -31.12
CA ARG A 15 4.92 0.91 -31.87
C ARG A 15 3.47 1.33 -31.69
N GLU A 16 2.59 0.36 -31.48
CA GLU A 16 1.14 0.59 -31.30
C GLU A 16 0.78 0.84 -29.84
N ASP A 17 1.74 0.70 -28.90
CA ASP A 17 1.51 0.95 -27.48
C ASP A 17 1.24 2.44 -27.21
N PRO A 18 0.02 2.81 -26.75
CA PRO A 18 -0.30 4.20 -26.44
C PRO A 18 0.51 4.75 -25.27
N LEU A 19 1.16 3.89 -24.47
CA LEU A 19 2.01 4.26 -23.35
C LEU A 19 3.51 4.36 -23.71
N ALA A 20 3.91 4.04 -24.95
CA ALA A 20 5.30 4.05 -25.41
C ALA A 20 6.02 5.38 -25.10
N PHE A 21 5.30 6.51 -25.18
CA PHE A 21 5.84 7.84 -24.84
C PHE A 21 6.41 7.91 -23.41
N TYR A 22 5.76 7.28 -22.47
CA TYR A 22 6.16 7.34 -21.05
C TYR A 22 7.51 6.66 -20.79
N GLN A 23 7.92 5.68 -21.60
CA GLN A 23 9.24 5.05 -21.47
C GLN A 23 10.36 6.10 -21.55
N GLY A 24 10.18 7.13 -22.37
CA GLY A 24 11.11 8.25 -22.51
C GLY A 24 11.23 9.16 -21.27
N GLN A 25 10.34 9.05 -20.30
CA GLN A 25 10.30 9.87 -19.10
C GLN A 25 11.17 9.31 -17.95
N PHE A 26 11.76 8.11 -18.14
CA PHE A 26 12.53 7.43 -17.10
C PHE A 26 14.01 7.22 -17.53
N HIS A 27 14.88 7.13 -16.53
CA HIS A 27 16.26 6.71 -16.71
C HIS A 27 16.35 5.19 -16.66
N PHE A 28 16.97 4.59 -17.67
CA PHE A 28 17.23 3.15 -17.72
C PHE A 28 18.67 2.86 -17.37
N PRO A 29 18.97 1.82 -16.57
CA PRO A 29 20.32 1.32 -16.41
C PRO A 29 20.91 0.86 -17.76
N TYR A 30 22.22 0.97 -17.89
CA TYR A 30 22.95 0.51 -19.08
C TYR A 30 23.87 -0.66 -18.74
N GLN A 31 23.97 -1.59 -19.68
CA GLN A 31 24.95 -2.67 -19.66
C GLN A 31 26.35 -2.10 -19.92
N SER A 32 27.39 -2.87 -19.60
CA SER A 32 28.79 -2.50 -19.88
C SER A 32 29.09 -2.27 -21.37
N ASN A 33 28.32 -2.84 -22.27
CA ASN A 33 28.39 -2.68 -23.72
C ASN A 33 27.63 -1.46 -24.27
N GLY A 34 27.09 -0.60 -23.39
CA GLY A 34 26.34 0.61 -23.74
C GLY A 34 24.87 0.37 -24.15
N LYS A 35 24.36 -0.85 -24.10
CA LYS A 35 22.95 -1.13 -24.38
C LYS A 35 22.10 -0.91 -23.13
N LYS A 36 20.88 -0.41 -23.31
CA LYS A 36 19.89 -0.35 -22.23
C LYS A 36 19.59 -1.75 -21.70
N HIS A 37 19.45 -1.87 -20.38
CA HIS A 37 18.86 -3.08 -19.80
C HIS A 37 17.37 -3.18 -20.17
N ILE A 38 16.90 -4.40 -20.37
CA ILE A 38 15.47 -4.72 -20.30
C ILE A 38 15.12 -4.75 -18.81
N TYR A 39 14.48 -3.68 -18.32
CA TYR A 39 14.20 -3.52 -16.90
C TYR A 39 12.79 -3.97 -16.57
N LEU A 40 12.68 -5.11 -15.90
CA LEU A 40 11.42 -5.72 -15.47
C LEU A 40 11.36 -5.89 -13.94
N CYS A 41 12.11 -5.07 -13.19
CA CYS A 41 12.27 -5.16 -11.74
C CYS A 41 11.42 -4.13 -10.98
N GLY A 42 10.38 -3.56 -11.59
CA GLY A 42 9.46 -2.62 -10.95
C GLY A 42 8.78 -3.16 -9.69
N ASN A 43 8.68 -4.48 -9.59
CA ASN A 43 8.22 -5.19 -8.39
C ASN A 43 9.16 -5.05 -7.18
N SER A 44 10.41 -4.63 -7.40
CA SER A 44 11.40 -4.39 -6.32
C SER A 44 11.73 -2.92 -6.19
N LEU A 45 12.05 -2.26 -7.30
CA LEU A 45 12.36 -0.83 -7.36
C LEU A 45 11.93 -0.29 -8.73
N GLY A 46 11.14 0.78 -8.75
CA GLY A 46 10.78 1.48 -9.97
C GLY A 46 11.96 2.24 -10.58
N LEU A 47 11.86 2.60 -11.87
CA LEU A 47 12.85 3.42 -12.55
C LEU A 47 12.78 4.87 -12.05
N GLN A 48 13.93 5.55 -12.04
CA GLN A 48 13.99 6.96 -11.72
C GLN A 48 13.31 7.81 -12.81
N SER A 49 12.34 8.63 -12.43
CA SER A 49 11.82 9.67 -13.32
C SER A 49 12.88 10.73 -13.62
N LYS A 50 12.93 11.18 -14.86
CA LYS A 50 13.84 12.27 -15.27
C LYS A 50 13.58 13.58 -14.54
N LYS A 51 12.36 13.80 -14.05
CA LYS A 51 11.99 15.00 -13.28
C LYS A 51 12.44 14.94 -11.80
N THR A 52 12.87 13.78 -11.30
CA THR A 52 13.22 13.61 -9.88
C THR A 52 14.29 14.62 -9.42
N SER A 53 15.35 14.78 -10.23
CA SER A 53 16.43 15.72 -9.90
C SER A 53 15.95 17.16 -9.78
N ASP A 54 15.03 17.58 -10.66
CA ASP A 54 14.49 18.95 -10.64
C ASP A 54 13.71 19.22 -9.36
N PHE A 55 12.84 18.29 -8.95
CA PHE A 55 12.10 18.41 -7.70
C PHE A 55 13.01 18.43 -6.48
N VAL A 56 13.99 17.53 -6.41
CA VAL A 56 14.91 17.48 -5.27
C VAL A 56 15.75 18.76 -5.20
N ASN A 57 16.28 19.23 -6.34
CA ASN A 57 17.07 20.45 -6.39
C ASN A 57 16.24 21.69 -6.02
N GLN A 58 14.96 21.71 -6.38
CA GLN A 58 14.05 22.78 -5.98
C GLN A 58 13.89 22.84 -4.46
N GLU A 59 13.67 21.72 -3.81
CA GLU A 59 13.51 21.67 -2.34
C GLU A 59 14.82 22.06 -1.63
N LEU A 60 15.98 21.65 -2.17
CA LEU A 60 17.29 22.04 -1.63
C LEU A 60 17.52 23.56 -1.76
N GLU A 61 17.13 24.16 -2.88
CA GLU A 61 17.28 25.61 -3.09
C GLU A 61 16.32 26.40 -2.21
N ASP A 62 15.07 25.94 -2.06
CA ASP A 62 14.10 26.57 -1.16
C ASP A 62 14.58 26.50 0.31
N TRP A 63 15.11 25.35 0.74
CA TRP A 63 15.70 25.21 2.08
C TRP A 63 16.91 26.15 2.28
N LYS A 64 17.82 26.21 1.33
CA LYS A 64 19.01 27.06 1.37
C LYS A 64 18.66 28.55 1.47
N THR A 65 17.62 28.98 0.78
CA THR A 65 17.28 30.40 0.65
C THR A 65 16.27 30.90 1.69
N LEU A 66 15.36 30.02 2.11
CA LEU A 66 14.26 30.39 3.01
C LEU A 66 14.47 29.93 4.46
N GLY A 67 15.25 28.87 4.70
CA GLY A 67 15.40 28.30 6.03
C GLY A 67 14.03 27.94 6.62
N VAL A 68 13.75 28.40 7.85
CA VAL A 68 12.48 28.13 8.55
C VAL A 68 11.24 28.71 7.82
N GLU A 69 11.43 29.81 7.08
CA GLU A 69 10.33 30.40 6.31
C GLU A 69 9.80 29.48 5.19
N GLY A 70 10.57 28.46 4.79
CA GLY A 70 10.15 27.45 3.82
C GLY A 70 8.89 26.66 4.26
N HIS A 71 8.60 26.62 5.55
CA HIS A 71 7.34 26.04 6.05
C HIS A 71 6.10 26.70 5.43
N TYR A 72 6.19 27.98 5.08
CA TYR A 72 5.06 28.79 4.59
C TYR A 72 5.28 29.33 3.17
N HIS A 73 6.54 29.58 2.77
CA HIS A 73 6.88 30.35 1.59
C HIS A 73 7.69 29.62 0.53
N ALA A 74 8.04 28.33 0.75
CA ALA A 74 8.61 27.49 -0.30
C ALA A 74 7.63 27.33 -1.48
N ARG A 75 8.12 26.94 -2.66
CA ARG A 75 7.25 26.62 -3.80
C ARG A 75 6.25 25.51 -3.46
N ASN A 76 6.69 24.54 -2.68
CA ASN A 76 5.85 23.54 -2.03
C ASN A 76 5.98 23.76 -0.51
N PRO A 77 5.10 24.55 0.14
CA PRO A 77 5.22 24.85 1.57
C PRO A 77 5.25 23.58 2.41
N TRP A 78 6.18 23.47 3.36
CA TRP A 78 6.43 22.21 4.03
C TRP A 78 5.38 21.85 5.10
N LEU A 79 4.63 22.81 5.61
CA LEU A 79 3.62 22.56 6.64
C LEU A 79 2.50 21.63 6.13
N PRO A 80 1.85 21.87 4.96
CA PRO A 80 0.83 21.00 4.40
C PRO A 80 1.40 19.89 3.48
N TYR A 81 2.69 19.59 3.56
CA TYR A 81 3.38 18.71 2.62
C TYR A 81 2.75 17.31 2.51
N HIS A 82 2.21 16.80 3.60
CA HIS A 82 1.51 15.52 3.67
C HIS A 82 0.21 15.49 2.85
N GLU A 83 -0.37 16.64 2.49
CA GLU A 83 -1.61 16.75 1.73
C GLU A 83 -1.38 16.69 0.21
N PHE A 84 -0.19 17.06 -0.28
CA PHE A 84 0.08 17.25 -1.71
C PHE A 84 -0.12 15.99 -2.56
N LEU A 85 0.06 14.81 -1.99
CA LEU A 85 -0.07 13.55 -2.70
C LEU A 85 -1.45 12.89 -2.52
N SER A 86 -2.28 13.39 -1.59
CA SER A 86 -3.55 12.74 -1.23
C SER A 86 -4.50 12.66 -2.42
N GLU A 87 -4.62 13.72 -3.23
CA GLU A 87 -5.47 13.69 -4.44
C GLU A 87 -4.96 12.70 -5.50
N SER A 88 -3.64 12.64 -5.70
CA SER A 88 -3.06 11.71 -6.67
C SER A 88 -3.19 10.26 -6.21
N TYR A 89 -2.91 9.98 -4.96
CA TYR A 89 -3.09 8.65 -4.39
C TYR A 89 -4.56 8.22 -4.40
N SER A 90 -5.50 9.09 -4.04
CA SER A 90 -6.92 8.74 -4.03
C SER A 90 -7.42 8.27 -5.39
N LYS A 91 -6.95 8.90 -6.48
CA LYS A 91 -7.25 8.47 -7.85
C LYS A 91 -6.66 7.10 -8.21
N ILE A 92 -5.46 6.80 -7.72
CA ILE A 92 -4.77 5.52 -8.01
C ILE A 92 -5.42 4.35 -7.29
N ILE A 93 -5.92 4.58 -6.06
CA ILE A 93 -6.47 3.51 -5.22
C ILE A 93 -8.01 3.50 -5.17
N GLY A 94 -8.68 4.39 -5.91
CA GLY A 94 -10.14 4.48 -5.91
C GLY A 94 -10.68 4.85 -4.52
N ALA A 95 -10.18 5.96 -3.95
CA ALA A 95 -10.54 6.43 -2.61
C ALA A 95 -10.96 7.91 -2.62
N LYS A 96 -11.49 8.40 -1.52
CA LYS A 96 -11.66 9.83 -1.27
C LYS A 96 -10.33 10.45 -0.83
N THR A 97 -10.10 11.70 -1.13
CA THR A 97 -8.88 12.41 -0.74
C THR A 97 -8.68 12.43 0.77
N SER A 98 -9.78 12.50 1.55
CA SER A 98 -9.76 12.47 3.02
C SER A 98 -9.39 11.10 3.62
N GLU A 99 -9.37 10.04 2.83
CA GLU A 99 -9.06 8.68 3.27
C GLU A 99 -7.58 8.31 3.09
N VAL A 100 -6.76 9.22 2.51
CA VAL A 100 -5.42 8.88 2.03
C VAL A 100 -4.39 9.86 2.52
N VAL A 101 -3.23 9.34 2.92
CA VAL A 101 -2.08 10.17 3.29
C VAL A 101 -0.76 9.51 2.87
N ALA A 102 0.19 10.35 2.45
CA ALA A 102 1.58 9.95 2.25
C ALA A 102 2.35 10.12 3.58
N MET A 103 2.82 9.03 4.15
CA MET A 103 3.61 9.09 5.40
C MET A 103 4.45 7.83 5.62
N ASN A 104 5.49 7.94 6.41
CA ASN A 104 6.32 6.86 6.94
C ASN A 104 6.79 5.83 5.89
N THR A 105 7.28 4.70 6.36
CA THR A 105 7.53 3.49 5.57
C THR A 105 6.35 2.53 5.69
N LEU A 106 6.21 1.58 4.76
CA LEU A 106 5.16 0.56 4.78
C LEU A 106 5.10 -0.17 6.14
N SER A 107 6.24 -0.66 6.64
CA SER A 107 6.26 -1.43 7.91
C SER A 107 5.82 -0.59 9.11
N VAL A 108 6.21 0.69 9.18
CA VAL A 108 5.73 1.59 10.24
C VAL A 108 4.23 1.82 10.11
N ASN A 109 3.75 2.05 8.88
CA ASN A 109 2.32 2.23 8.61
C ASN A 109 1.52 0.99 8.99
N LEU A 110 2.03 -0.21 8.67
CA LEU A 110 1.39 -1.47 9.05
C LEU A 110 1.26 -1.59 10.57
N HIS A 111 2.33 -1.33 11.32
CA HIS A 111 2.25 -1.33 12.78
C HIS A 111 1.23 -0.34 13.32
N LEU A 112 1.17 0.89 12.76
CA LEU A 112 0.18 1.88 13.17
C LEU A 112 -1.25 1.43 12.88
N MET A 113 -1.48 0.77 11.74
CA MET A 113 -2.79 0.20 11.40
C MET A 113 -3.15 -0.97 12.33
N LEU A 114 -2.20 -1.84 12.65
CA LEU A 114 -2.43 -2.91 13.62
C LEU A 114 -2.78 -2.38 15.01
N VAL A 115 -2.13 -1.29 15.47
CA VAL A 115 -2.49 -0.60 16.74
C VAL A 115 -3.96 -0.16 16.73
N SER A 116 -4.44 0.35 15.61
CA SER A 116 -5.81 0.87 15.50
C SER A 116 -6.85 -0.22 15.27
N PHE A 117 -6.57 -1.16 14.39
CA PHE A 117 -7.55 -2.08 13.83
C PHE A 117 -7.51 -3.51 14.38
N TYR A 118 -6.38 -3.99 14.86
CA TYR A 118 -6.33 -5.26 15.55
C TYR A 118 -6.73 -5.10 17.02
N ARG A 119 -7.96 -5.49 17.32
CA ARG A 119 -8.56 -5.36 18.65
C ARG A 119 -8.94 -6.73 19.17
N PRO A 120 -7.96 -7.52 19.67
CA PRO A 120 -8.26 -8.85 20.18
C PRO A 120 -9.18 -8.81 21.39
N SER A 121 -10.08 -9.75 21.44
CA SER A 121 -11.01 -10.00 22.57
C SER A 121 -10.99 -11.49 22.92
N GLU A 122 -11.65 -11.88 24.01
CA GLU A 122 -11.78 -13.29 24.38
C GLU A 122 -12.43 -14.16 23.29
N LYS A 123 -13.31 -13.57 22.47
CA LYS A 123 -13.99 -14.28 21.38
C LYS A 123 -13.24 -14.18 20.06
N ARG A 124 -12.71 -12.99 19.73
CA ARG A 124 -12.09 -12.69 18.43
C ARG A 124 -10.66 -12.24 18.65
N SER A 125 -9.71 -13.10 18.42
CA SER A 125 -8.30 -12.77 18.55
C SER A 125 -7.46 -13.13 17.34
N LYS A 126 -7.98 -13.98 16.42
CA LYS A 126 -7.20 -14.49 15.31
C LYS A 126 -6.97 -13.44 14.22
N ILE A 127 -5.78 -13.48 13.63
CA ILE A 127 -5.42 -12.76 12.41
C ILE A 127 -5.22 -13.78 11.29
N ILE A 128 -5.78 -13.51 10.13
CA ILE A 128 -5.56 -14.30 8.91
C ILE A 128 -4.56 -13.57 8.01
N ILE A 129 -3.57 -14.30 7.51
CA ILE A 129 -2.67 -13.91 6.42
C ILE A 129 -2.55 -15.07 5.41
N GLU A 130 -1.98 -14.81 4.21
CA GLU A 130 -1.50 -15.88 3.35
C GLU A 130 -0.20 -16.50 3.89
N ASP A 131 0.00 -17.81 3.68
CA ASP A 131 1.20 -18.53 4.18
C ASP A 131 2.50 -17.96 3.60
N ASP A 132 2.47 -17.56 2.32
CA ASP A 132 3.57 -16.93 1.58
C ASP A 132 3.48 -15.38 1.66
N ALA A 133 2.99 -14.79 2.75
CA ALA A 133 3.04 -13.35 2.96
C ALA A 133 4.49 -12.85 2.98
N PHE A 134 4.69 -11.56 2.64
CA PHE A 134 6.03 -10.99 2.68
C PHE A 134 6.60 -11.09 4.12
N PRO A 135 7.85 -11.53 4.30
CA PRO A 135 8.40 -11.81 5.64
C PRO A 135 8.28 -10.64 6.63
N SER A 136 8.40 -9.39 6.14
CA SER A 136 8.23 -8.20 6.99
C SER A 136 6.83 -8.11 7.59
N ASP A 137 5.80 -8.52 6.85
CA ASP A 137 4.41 -8.48 7.30
C ASP A 137 4.15 -9.57 8.33
N ILE A 138 4.70 -10.77 8.08
CA ILE A 138 4.64 -11.87 9.04
C ILE A 138 5.24 -11.41 10.37
N TYR A 139 6.47 -10.85 10.37
CA TYR A 139 7.12 -10.36 11.58
C TYR A 139 6.35 -9.22 12.26
N ALA A 140 5.77 -8.30 11.48
CA ALA A 140 4.97 -7.22 12.03
C ALA A 140 3.73 -7.76 12.75
N VAL A 141 3.01 -8.70 12.13
CA VAL A 141 1.82 -9.32 12.71
C VAL A 141 2.18 -10.16 13.94
N GLU A 142 3.19 -11.03 13.85
CA GLU A 142 3.64 -11.88 14.98
C GLU A 142 4.08 -11.03 16.19
N SER A 143 4.86 -9.97 15.95
CA SER A 143 5.30 -9.08 17.04
C SER A 143 4.13 -8.33 17.66
N HIS A 144 3.14 -7.94 16.85
CA HIS A 144 1.96 -7.23 17.35
C HIS A 144 1.03 -8.15 18.15
N ILE A 145 0.83 -9.40 17.73
CA ILE A 145 0.14 -10.44 18.52
C ILE A 145 0.83 -10.60 19.87
N SER A 146 2.16 -10.76 19.87
CA SER A 146 2.95 -10.90 21.10
C SER A 146 2.85 -9.67 22.02
N HIS A 147 2.77 -8.46 21.44
CA HIS A 147 2.57 -7.22 22.20
C HIS A 147 1.25 -7.22 22.98
N HIS A 148 0.22 -7.89 22.47
CA HIS A 148 -1.04 -8.10 23.19
C HIS A 148 -0.99 -9.25 24.21
N GLY A 149 0.17 -9.88 24.43
CA GLY A 149 0.34 -11.01 25.35
C GLY A 149 -0.26 -12.32 24.81
N LEU A 150 -0.51 -12.41 23.50
CA LEU A 150 -1.04 -13.58 22.83
C LEU A 150 0.09 -14.39 22.19
N ASP A 151 -0.16 -15.69 21.97
CA ASP A 151 0.78 -16.60 21.32
C ASP A 151 0.55 -16.61 19.79
N PRO A 152 1.53 -16.16 18.98
CA PRO A 152 1.38 -16.15 17.52
C PRO A 152 1.07 -17.54 16.93
N ASP A 153 1.61 -18.61 17.50
CA ASP A 153 1.37 -19.98 17.00
C ASP A 153 -0.09 -20.42 17.14
N GLN A 154 -0.86 -19.80 18.04
CA GLN A 154 -2.28 -20.08 18.26
C GLN A 154 -3.20 -19.09 17.57
N VAL A 155 -2.75 -17.86 17.37
CA VAL A 155 -3.58 -16.74 16.94
C VAL A 155 -3.39 -16.41 15.46
N LEU A 156 -2.19 -16.62 14.90
CA LEU A 156 -1.90 -16.33 13.50
C LEU A 156 -2.29 -17.50 12.60
N ILE A 157 -3.29 -17.29 11.77
CA ILE A 157 -3.75 -18.25 10.78
C ILE A 157 -3.11 -17.96 9.43
N LYS A 158 -2.28 -18.88 8.94
CA LYS A 158 -1.64 -18.80 7.63
C LYS A 158 -2.41 -19.68 6.64
N LEU A 159 -3.17 -19.04 5.73
CA LEU A 159 -3.90 -19.76 4.68
C LEU A 159 -2.93 -20.34 3.67
N LYS A 160 -3.09 -21.63 3.33
CA LYS A 160 -2.24 -22.35 2.40
C LYS A 160 -2.98 -22.74 1.14
N PRO A 161 -2.30 -22.70 -0.03
CA PRO A 161 -2.84 -23.31 -1.24
C PRO A 161 -3.15 -24.81 -1.03
N ARG A 162 -4.08 -25.34 -1.82
CA ARG A 162 -4.35 -26.77 -1.83
C ARG A 162 -3.12 -27.54 -2.27
N ASN A 163 -3.06 -28.81 -1.89
CA ASN A 163 -1.91 -29.66 -2.21
C ASN A 163 -1.67 -29.70 -3.74
N GLY A 164 -0.47 -29.34 -4.18
CA GLY A 164 -0.10 -29.25 -5.60
C GLY A 164 -0.48 -27.94 -6.30
N GLU A 165 -1.07 -26.97 -5.60
CA GLU A 165 -1.37 -25.62 -6.13
C GLU A 165 -0.35 -24.59 -5.61
N ALA A 166 -0.06 -23.59 -6.43
CA ALA A 166 0.85 -22.50 -6.07
C ALA A 166 0.12 -21.24 -5.58
N ALA A 167 -1.20 -21.18 -5.73
CA ALA A 167 -2.01 -20.01 -5.41
C ALA A 167 -3.21 -20.39 -4.55
N LEU A 168 -3.63 -19.47 -3.68
CA LEU A 168 -4.84 -19.59 -2.90
C LEU A 168 -6.07 -19.43 -3.78
N ARG A 169 -7.05 -20.32 -3.64
CA ARG A 169 -8.35 -20.13 -4.29
C ARG A 169 -9.17 -19.10 -3.52
N THR A 170 -9.77 -18.17 -4.22
CA THR A 170 -10.67 -17.18 -3.60
C THR A 170 -11.76 -17.87 -2.79
N ASP A 171 -12.39 -18.92 -3.34
CA ASP A 171 -13.46 -19.62 -2.63
C ASP A 171 -13.00 -20.24 -1.30
N ASP A 172 -11.77 -20.74 -1.23
CA ASP A 172 -11.23 -21.30 0.03
C ASP A 172 -11.04 -20.21 1.10
N ILE A 173 -10.64 -19.00 0.69
CA ILE A 173 -10.55 -17.84 1.58
C ILE A 173 -11.95 -17.45 2.10
N LEU A 174 -12.92 -17.36 1.17
CA LEU A 174 -14.30 -16.97 1.52
C LEU A 174 -14.97 -18.00 2.42
N ASP A 175 -14.78 -19.28 2.13
CA ASP A 175 -15.34 -20.37 2.95
C ASP A 175 -14.69 -20.41 4.34
N TYR A 176 -13.38 -20.16 4.42
CA TYR A 176 -12.70 -20.05 5.71
C TYR A 176 -13.28 -18.91 6.55
N LEU A 177 -13.47 -17.73 5.96
CA LEU A 177 -14.08 -16.57 6.62
C LEU A 177 -15.50 -16.88 7.11
N ARG A 178 -16.37 -17.48 6.27
CA ARG A 178 -17.75 -17.81 6.65
C ARG A 178 -17.83 -18.81 7.81
N ASN A 179 -16.95 -19.81 7.80
CA ASN A 179 -17.01 -20.90 8.76
C ASN A 179 -16.31 -20.61 10.09
N ASN A 180 -15.41 -19.60 10.15
CA ASN A 180 -14.57 -19.33 11.31
C ASN A 180 -14.62 -17.86 11.78
N SER A 181 -15.54 -17.05 11.27
CA SER A 181 -15.58 -15.60 11.55
C SER A 181 -15.77 -15.24 13.03
N GLU A 182 -16.30 -16.15 13.83
CA GLU A 182 -16.60 -15.87 15.25
C GLU A 182 -15.33 -15.63 16.09
N ASP A 183 -14.17 -16.16 15.69
CA ASP A 183 -12.90 -16.00 16.39
C ASP A 183 -11.87 -15.13 15.66
N ILE A 184 -12.22 -14.65 14.44
CA ILE A 184 -11.34 -13.81 13.61
C ILE A 184 -11.55 -12.33 13.93
N ALA A 185 -10.48 -11.63 14.30
CA ALA A 185 -10.46 -10.18 14.50
C ALA A 185 -10.11 -9.42 13.22
N LEU A 186 -9.16 -9.94 12.43
CA LEU A 186 -8.59 -9.27 11.28
C LEU A 186 -8.20 -10.27 10.18
N ILE A 187 -8.51 -9.95 8.93
CA ILE A 187 -7.83 -10.51 7.78
C ILE A 187 -6.93 -9.46 7.13
N MET A 188 -5.65 -9.79 6.92
CA MET A 188 -4.67 -8.93 6.27
C MET A 188 -3.95 -9.73 5.20
N LEU A 189 -4.14 -9.37 3.95
CA LEU A 189 -3.51 -10.03 2.80
C LEU A 189 -2.72 -9.03 1.97
N GLY A 190 -1.76 -9.51 1.18
CA GLY A 190 -1.24 -8.74 0.07
C GLY A 190 -2.35 -8.48 -0.96
N GLY A 191 -2.38 -7.30 -1.59
CA GLY A 191 -3.28 -7.10 -2.74
C GLY A 191 -2.84 -7.92 -3.95
N VAL A 192 -1.51 -8.04 -4.11
CA VAL A 192 -0.83 -8.94 -5.04
C VAL A 192 0.27 -9.65 -4.29
N ASN A 193 0.27 -10.97 -4.28
CA ASN A 193 1.30 -11.75 -3.61
C ASN A 193 2.67 -11.54 -4.30
N TYR A 194 3.70 -11.24 -3.51
CA TYR A 194 5.03 -10.87 -4.02
C TYR A 194 5.77 -12.01 -4.71
N TYR A 195 5.49 -13.26 -4.33
CA TYR A 195 6.19 -14.44 -4.81
C TYR A 195 5.51 -15.08 -6.02
N THR A 196 4.19 -15.29 -5.92
CA THR A 196 3.40 -15.96 -6.96
C THR A 196 2.88 -14.99 -8.02
N GLY A 197 2.77 -13.70 -7.71
CA GLY A 197 2.09 -12.70 -8.55
C GLY A 197 0.57 -12.85 -8.56
N GLN A 198 0.00 -13.67 -7.66
CA GLN A 198 -1.45 -13.81 -7.53
C GLN A 198 -2.09 -12.48 -7.14
N VAL A 199 -3.07 -12.03 -7.91
CA VAL A 199 -3.98 -10.93 -7.52
C VAL A 199 -5.11 -11.53 -6.70
N PHE A 200 -5.31 -11.05 -5.47
CA PHE A 200 -6.45 -11.44 -4.64
C PHE A 200 -7.71 -10.70 -5.07
N ASP A 201 -8.86 -11.37 -5.02
CA ASP A 201 -10.17 -10.74 -5.23
C ASP A 201 -10.55 -9.91 -3.99
N MET A 202 -9.91 -8.74 -3.86
CA MET A 202 -10.03 -7.87 -2.70
C MET A 202 -11.48 -7.46 -2.44
N GLN A 203 -12.27 -7.24 -3.48
CA GLN A 203 -13.67 -6.87 -3.38
C GLN A 203 -14.49 -7.97 -2.70
N LYS A 204 -14.40 -9.21 -3.20
CA LYS A 204 -15.17 -10.33 -2.62
C LYS A 204 -14.72 -10.67 -1.21
N ILE A 205 -13.41 -10.68 -0.97
CA ILE A 205 -12.84 -10.94 0.36
C ILE A 205 -13.36 -9.90 1.35
N THR A 206 -13.33 -8.62 0.98
CA THR A 206 -13.83 -7.54 1.83
C THR A 206 -15.33 -7.67 2.10
N SER A 207 -16.15 -7.94 1.08
CA SER A 207 -17.59 -8.12 1.24
C SER A 207 -17.90 -9.21 2.26
N VAL A 208 -17.33 -10.42 2.06
CA VAL A 208 -17.60 -11.56 2.95
C VAL A 208 -17.04 -11.34 4.36
N ALA A 209 -15.87 -10.75 4.50
CA ALA A 209 -15.29 -10.44 5.81
C ALA A 209 -16.19 -9.46 6.58
N LYS A 210 -16.64 -8.38 5.94
CA LYS A 210 -17.53 -7.37 6.57
C LYS A 210 -18.90 -7.91 6.92
N GLU A 211 -19.51 -8.74 6.08
CA GLU A 211 -20.76 -9.44 6.38
C GLU A 211 -20.65 -10.27 7.67
N ASN A 212 -19.44 -10.73 7.98
CA ASN A 212 -19.13 -11.53 9.16
C ASN A 212 -18.48 -10.72 10.31
N GLY A 213 -18.38 -9.39 10.18
CA GLY A 213 -17.84 -8.50 11.21
C GLY A 213 -16.34 -8.66 11.44
N VAL A 214 -15.59 -9.08 10.41
CA VAL A 214 -14.13 -9.19 10.40
C VAL A 214 -13.53 -7.92 9.78
N VAL A 215 -12.53 -7.35 10.41
CA VAL A 215 -11.78 -6.18 9.87
C VAL A 215 -10.91 -6.62 8.71
N VAL A 216 -10.79 -5.76 7.68
CA VAL A 216 -10.05 -6.06 6.46
C VAL A 216 -8.93 -5.06 6.22
N GLY A 217 -7.69 -5.55 6.14
CA GLY A 217 -6.52 -4.76 5.75
C GLY A 217 -5.80 -5.36 4.55
N PHE A 218 -5.12 -4.51 3.76
CA PHE A 218 -4.28 -4.96 2.65
C PHE A 218 -2.90 -4.30 2.68
N ASP A 219 -1.86 -5.11 2.41
CA ASP A 219 -0.57 -4.60 1.93
C ASP A 219 -0.63 -4.46 0.40
N LEU A 220 -0.58 -3.25 -0.08
CA LEU A 220 -0.67 -2.93 -1.50
C LEU A 220 0.70 -2.71 -2.14
N ALA A 221 1.80 -3.15 -1.53
CA ALA A 221 3.16 -2.94 -2.05
C ALA A 221 3.34 -3.40 -3.49
N HIS A 222 2.64 -4.46 -3.90
CA HIS A 222 2.66 -5.00 -5.26
C HIS A 222 1.38 -4.71 -6.05
N ALA A 223 0.36 -4.12 -5.43
CA ALA A 223 -0.91 -3.84 -6.07
C ALA A 223 -1.02 -2.39 -6.57
N ILE A 224 -0.61 -1.41 -5.74
CA ILE A 224 -0.72 0.01 -6.10
C ILE A 224 0.12 0.35 -7.34
N GLY A 225 -0.50 1.00 -8.32
CA GLY A 225 0.15 1.32 -9.59
C GLY A 225 0.36 0.12 -10.53
N ASN A 226 -0.14 -1.07 -10.16
CA ASN A 226 0.00 -2.31 -10.92
C ASN A 226 -1.34 -2.93 -11.31
N VAL A 227 -2.34 -2.85 -10.45
CA VAL A 227 -3.71 -3.31 -10.71
C VAL A 227 -4.71 -2.22 -10.37
N GLU A 228 -5.92 -2.31 -10.93
CA GLU A 228 -7.01 -1.41 -10.58
C GLU A 228 -7.48 -1.62 -9.16
N LEU A 229 -7.68 -0.51 -8.42
CA LEU A 229 -8.09 -0.50 -7.03
C LEU A 229 -9.28 0.44 -6.85
N LEU A 230 -10.29 0.02 -6.08
CA LEU A 230 -11.47 0.79 -5.72
C LEU A 230 -11.75 0.64 -4.22
N LEU A 231 -10.76 1.00 -3.38
CA LEU A 231 -10.76 0.67 -1.95
C LEU A 231 -11.96 1.26 -1.19
N HIS A 232 -12.37 2.50 -1.56
CA HIS A 232 -13.54 3.11 -0.98
C HIS A 232 -14.82 2.32 -1.31
N GLU A 233 -15.04 2.04 -2.60
CA GLU A 233 -16.25 1.32 -3.05
C GLU A 233 -16.30 -0.10 -2.48
N TRP A 234 -15.15 -0.78 -2.39
CA TRP A 234 -15.07 -2.11 -1.80
C TRP A 234 -15.28 -2.10 -0.28
N GLY A 235 -15.14 -0.94 0.36
CA GLY A 235 -15.31 -0.78 1.81
C GLY A 235 -14.19 -1.40 2.63
N VAL A 236 -12.95 -1.45 2.11
CA VAL A 236 -11.75 -1.90 2.82
C VAL A 236 -11.55 -1.04 4.08
N ASP A 237 -11.20 -1.62 5.22
CA ASP A 237 -11.04 -0.83 6.44
C ASP A 237 -9.76 -0.01 6.42
N PHE A 238 -8.63 -0.63 6.05
CA PHE A 238 -7.35 0.07 5.86
C PHE A 238 -6.48 -0.60 4.80
N ALA A 239 -5.53 0.16 4.26
CA ALA A 239 -4.48 -0.38 3.42
C ALA A 239 -3.18 0.41 3.60
N VAL A 240 -2.03 -0.25 3.35
CA VAL A 240 -0.70 0.34 3.44
C VAL A 240 0.12 -0.01 2.20
N TRP A 241 1.06 0.86 1.82
CA TRP A 241 1.94 0.60 0.67
C TRP A 241 3.27 1.32 0.77
N CYS A 242 4.25 0.81 0.02
CA CYS A 242 5.46 1.54 -0.31
C CYS A 242 5.32 2.17 -1.72
N SER A 243 5.98 3.30 -1.94
CA SER A 243 5.87 4.04 -3.20
C SER A 243 7.05 3.83 -4.15
N TYR A 244 8.15 3.20 -3.70
CA TYR A 244 9.37 3.02 -4.48
C TYR A 244 9.30 1.93 -5.55
N LYS A 245 8.29 1.07 -5.53
CA LYS A 245 8.08 0.00 -6.51
C LYS A 245 7.40 0.55 -7.77
N TYR A 246 6.15 0.23 -8.00
CA TYR A 246 5.40 0.61 -9.21
C TYR A 246 5.09 2.11 -9.32
N LEU A 247 5.15 2.85 -8.21
CA LEU A 247 4.96 4.30 -8.23
C LEU A 247 6.26 5.09 -8.49
N ASN A 248 7.40 4.42 -8.65
CA ASN A 248 8.67 4.99 -9.09
C ASN A 248 9.19 6.16 -8.25
N SER A 249 8.85 6.25 -6.96
CA SER A 249 9.23 7.40 -6.12
C SER A 249 10.68 7.33 -5.60
N GLY A 250 11.40 6.23 -5.87
CA GLY A 250 12.81 6.07 -5.54
C GLY A 250 13.08 5.48 -4.15
N PRO A 251 14.33 5.05 -3.91
CA PRO A 251 14.73 4.44 -2.64
C PRO A 251 14.62 5.45 -1.49
N GLY A 252 14.09 5.00 -0.36
CA GLY A 252 13.91 5.84 0.83
C GLY A 252 12.67 6.75 0.79
N SER A 253 11.85 6.68 -0.24
CA SER A 253 10.61 7.45 -0.31
C SER A 253 9.59 7.00 0.73
N VAL A 254 8.74 7.92 1.15
CA VAL A 254 7.63 7.64 2.06
C VAL A 254 6.59 6.75 1.40
N GLY A 255 5.95 5.91 2.20
CA GLY A 255 4.81 5.11 1.79
C GLY A 255 3.50 5.88 1.86
N GLY A 256 2.41 5.15 1.96
CA GLY A 256 1.10 5.75 2.16
C GLY A 256 0.17 4.82 2.93
N VAL A 257 -0.92 5.39 3.37
CA VAL A 257 -1.99 4.75 4.13
C VAL A 257 -3.34 5.16 3.57
N PHE A 258 -4.24 4.20 3.52
CA PHE A 258 -5.66 4.41 3.31
C PHE A 258 -6.41 3.98 4.57
N ILE A 259 -7.40 4.77 4.97
CA ILE A 259 -8.37 4.43 6.01
C ILE A 259 -9.74 4.87 5.54
N HIS A 260 -10.66 3.92 5.52
CA HIS A 260 -12.03 4.18 5.08
C HIS A 260 -12.72 5.24 5.95
N GLU A 261 -13.47 6.15 5.35
CA GLU A 261 -14.17 7.25 6.04
C GLU A 261 -15.10 6.78 7.16
N SER A 262 -15.63 5.56 7.08
CA SER A 262 -16.47 5.00 8.15
C SER A 262 -15.78 4.90 9.53
N HIS A 263 -14.47 5.10 9.57
CA HIS A 263 -13.67 5.09 10.80
C HIS A 263 -13.27 6.49 11.28
N HIS A 264 -13.51 7.55 10.52
CA HIS A 264 -13.01 8.90 10.84
C HIS A 264 -13.60 9.46 12.13
N GLU A 265 -14.87 9.17 12.40
CA GLU A 265 -15.54 9.66 13.61
C GLU A 265 -15.48 8.67 14.79
N LYS A 266 -14.84 7.51 14.61
CA LYS A 266 -14.75 6.49 15.65
C LYS A 266 -13.57 6.75 16.58
N GLU A 267 -13.78 6.70 17.87
CA GLU A 267 -12.71 6.66 18.86
C GLU A 267 -12.03 5.30 18.83
N ILE A 268 -11.00 5.15 17.98
CA ILE A 268 -10.15 3.96 17.94
C ILE A 268 -8.77 4.30 18.53
N PRO A 269 -8.10 3.37 19.21
CA PRO A 269 -6.75 3.58 19.70
C PRO A 269 -5.79 3.92 18.58
N ARG A 270 -4.91 4.88 18.85
CA ARG A 270 -3.87 5.31 17.90
C ARG A 270 -2.68 5.86 18.65
N PHE A 271 -1.50 5.78 18.07
CA PHE A 271 -0.36 6.55 18.51
C PHE A 271 -0.41 7.93 17.89
N ALA A 272 -0.74 8.93 18.70
CA ALA A 272 -0.91 10.29 18.24
C ALA A 272 0.40 11.08 18.38
N GLY A 273 0.67 11.94 17.41
CA GLY A 273 1.75 12.91 17.40
C GLY A 273 1.34 14.10 16.54
N TRP A 274 2.22 15.09 16.35
CA TRP A 274 1.83 16.32 15.67
C TRP A 274 1.25 16.12 14.26
N LEU A 275 1.85 15.22 13.45
CA LEU A 275 1.36 14.90 12.11
C LEU A 275 0.66 13.53 12.03
N SER A 276 0.38 12.87 13.15
CA SER A 276 -0.31 11.59 13.17
C SER A 276 -1.84 11.70 13.08
N LEU A 277 -2.36 12.87 12.78
CA LEU A 277 -3.78 13.19 12.69
C LEU A 277 -4.36 12.87 11.30
N ILE A 278 -3.91 11.82 10.69
CA ILE A 278 -4.33 11.37 9.38
C ILE A 278 -5.83 11.09 9.31
N HIS A 279 -6.39 10.68 10.43
CA HIS A 279 -7.79 10.28 10.52
C HIS A 279 -8.71 11.41 10.85
N ILE A 280 -8.17 12.62 11.00
CA ILE A 280 -8.94 13.76 11.47
C ILE A 280 -8.53 14.96 10.65
N SER A 281 -9.31 15.29 9.66
CA SER A 281 -9.57 16.68 9.37
C SER A 281 -10.26 17.25 10.62
N GLU A 282 -9.51 17.63 11.65
CA GLU A 282 -10.04 18.57 12.66
C GLU A 282 -10.20 19.91 11.97
N PRO A 283 -11.44 20.37 11.71
CA PRO A 283 -11.66 21.67 11.07
C PRO A 283 -11.32 22.84 11.98
N THR A 284 -10.83 22.60 13.19
CA THR A 284 -10.64 23.67 14.18
C THR A 284 -9.50 23.36 15.14
N ARG A 285 -8.23 23.50 14.71
CA ARG A 285 -7.23 24.06 15.61
C ARG A 285 -6.79 25.42 15.07
N PRO A 286 -6.97 26.53 15.84
CA PRO A 286 -6.33 27.78 15.50
C PRO A 286 -4.81 27.52 15.44
N SER A 287 -4.17 27.96 14.36
CA SER A 287 -2.73 28.13 14.31
C SER A 287 -2.33 29.08 15.41
N VAL A 288 -1.92 28.53 16.54
CA VAL A 288 -1.20 29.27 17.56
C VAL A 288 0.21 28.70 17.59
N ILE A 289 1.09 29.38 16.94
CA ILE A 289 2.49 29.52 17.32
C ILE A 289 2.70 30.96 17.67
#